data_3f9e9366950954ce21616448a773112d
#
_entry.id   3f9e9366950954ce21616448a773112d
#
_cell.length_a   1.000
_cell.length_b   1.000
_cell.length_c   1.000
_cell.angle_alpha   90.00
_cell.angle_beta   90.00
_cell.angle_gamma   90.00
#
_symmetry.space_group_name_H-M   'P 1'
#
loop_
_entity.id
_entity.type
_entity.pdbx_description
1 polymer ?
#
loop_
_entity_poly.entity_id
_entity_poly.type
_entity_poly.pdbx_seq_one_letter_code
_entity_poly.pdbx_strand_id
1 'polypeptide(L)'
;MRRKDREITDIDEIIEIVKKCDVCNLALFDEQYPYIVPLNFGMTYENKSLALYFHSANVGKKLELIKKNNRVAFELNCSHRLLLGEKACNSTMEYESVCGNGIINTINEDEKLNALIAIMKQYSKNREYEFDKNEVKAVTVLRLSVNEITAKRLKRL
;
A
#
# COMPACT_ATOMS: atom_id res chain seq x y z
N MET A 1 -17.15 -11.11 -0.12
CA MET A 1 -16.12 -11.69 -1.04
C MET A 1 -16.60 -13.02 -1.61
N ARG A 2 -16.31 -13.38 -2.91
CA ARG A 2 -16.79 -14.64 -3.52
C ARG A 2 -16.07 -15.89 -2.98
N ARG A 3 -14.75 -15.83 -2.82
CA ARG A 3 -13.92 -16.97 -2.32
C ARG A 3 -13.67 -16.83 -0.84
N LYS A 4 -14.67 -17.20 -0.04
CA LYS A 4 -14.61 -17.17 1.44
C LYS A 4 -13.54 -18.11 2.02
N ASP A 5 -13.23 -19.19 1.30
CA ASP A 5 -12.18 -20.14 1.67
C ASP A 5 -10.76 -19.56 1.65
N ARG A 6 -10.58 -18.36 1.09
CA ARG A 6 -9.30 -17.63 1.01
C ARG A 6 -9.33 -16.31 1.78
N GLU A 7 -10.46 -15.96 2.33
CA GLU A 7 -10.64 -14.69 3.03
C GLU A 7 -9.90 -14.69 4.37
N ILE A 8 -9.19 -13.61 4.63
CA ILE A 8 -8.57 -13.32 5.93
C ILE A 8 -9.39 -12.21 6.56
N THR A 9 -9.91 -12.47 7.76
CA THR A 9 -10.74 -11.53 8.51
C THR A 9 -10.05 -10.97 9.75
N ASP A 10 -8.98 -11.62 10.20
CA ASP A 10 -8.17 -11.14 11.32
C ASP A 10 -7.34 -9.94 10.87
N ILE A 11 -7.53 -8.81 11.54
CA ILE A 11 -6.83 -7.56 11.20
C ILE A 11 -5.32 -7.66 11.42
N ASP A 12 -4.87 -8.36 12.44
CA ASP A 12 -3.44 -8.51 12.73
C ASP A 12 -2.75 -9.34 11.64
N GLU A 13 -3.42 -10.40 11.13
CA GLU A 13 -2.93 -11.13 9.95
C GLU A 13 -2.89 -10.25 8.69
N ILE A 14 -3.89 -9.39 8.48
CA ILE A 14 -3.92 -8.46 7.35
C ILE A 14 -2.73 -7.49 7.44
N ILE A 15 -2.46 -6.94 8.62
CA ILE A 15 -1.32 -6.05 8.86
C ILE A 15 0.01 -6.76 8.59
N GLU A 16 0.15 -8.03 8.96
CA GLU A 16 1.35 -8.82 8.66
C GLU A 16 1.53 -9.02 7.14
N ILE A 17 0.46 -9.13 6.35
CA ILE A 17 0.56 -9.16 4.89
C ILE A 17 1.03 -7.80 4.36
N VAL A 18 0.44 -6.70 4.82
CA VAL A 18 0.86 -5.34 4.42
C VAL A 18 2.35 -5.12 4.68
N LYS A 19 2.88 -5.58 5.83
CA LYS A 19 4.30 -5.49 6.19
C LYS A 19 5.24 -6.29 5.28
N LYS A 20 4.74 -7.29 4.55
CA LYS A 20 5.53 -8.10 3.61
C LYS A 20 5.56 -7.49 2.21
N CYS A 21 4.60 -6.64 1.88
CA CYS A 21 4.50 -6.04 0.56
C CYS A 21 5.52 -4.90 0.40
N ASP A 22 6.02 -4.73 -0.81
CA ASP A 22 7.03 -3.70 -1.16
C ASP A 22 6.50 -2.66 -2.15
N VAL A 23 5.36 -2.92 -2.78
CA VAL A 23 4.71 -2.01 -3.71
C VAL A 23 3.21 -1.91 -3.40
N CYS A 24 2.70 -0.69 -3.43
CA CYS A 24 1.28 -0.39 -3.40
C CYS A 24 0.83 0.10 -4.78
N ASN A 25 -0.12 -0.59 -5.40
CA ASN A 25 -0.80 -0.17 -6.61
C ASN A 25 -1.95 0.76 -6.22
N LEU A 26 -1.73 2.07 -6.33
CA LEU A 26 -2.72 3.08 -6.01
C LEU A 26 -3.58 3.39 -7.24
N ALA A 27 -4.89 3.28 -7.11
CA ALA A 27 -5.86 3.57 -8.15
C ALA A 27 -6.58 4.91 -7.86
N LEU A 28 -6.48 5.83 -8.80
CA LEU A 28 -7.03 7.17 -8.75
C LEU A 28 -8.12 7.35 -9.81
N PHE A 29 -9.09 8.21 -9.51
CA PHE A 29 -10.09 8.59 -10.50
C PHE A 29 -9.47 9.49 -11.58
N ASP A 30 -9.63 9.08 -12.84
CA ASP A 30 -9.37 9.88 -14.02
C ASP A 30 -10.61 9.86 -14.93
N GLU A 31 -10.76 10.84 -15.79
CA GLU A 31 -12.04 11.08 -16.51
C GLU A 31 -12.46 9.90 -17.39
N GLN A 32 -11.50 9.27 -18.08
CA GLN A 32 -11.81 8.20 -19.05
C GLN A 32 -11.46 6.81 -18.53
N TYR A 33 -10.32 6.69 -17.84
CA TYR A 33 -9.82 5.41 -17.33
C TYR A 33 -9.30 5.56 -15.91
N PRO A 34 -9.46 4.56 -15.04
CA PRO A 34 -8.79 4.56 -13.75
C PRO A 34 -7.28 4.70 -13.95
N TYR A 35 -6.66 5.64 -13.24
CA TYR A 35 -5.21 5.83 -13.28
C TYR A 35 -4.57 5.02 -12.16
N ILE A 36 -3.74 4.04 -12.53
CA ILE A 36 -3.03 3.18 -11.58
C ILE A 36 -1.56 3.58 -11.56
N VAL A 37 -1.02 3.76 -10.35
CA VAL A 37 0.40 4.05 -10.16
C VAL A 37 0.99 3.15 -9.07
N PRO A 38 2.05 2.36 -9.38
CA PRO A 38 2.78 1.61 -8.37
C PRO A 38 3.69 2.55 -7.58
N LEU A 39 3.66 2.45 -6.26
CA LEU A 39 4.43 3.29 -5.35
C LEU A 39 5.05 2.45 -4.24
N ASN A 40 6.28 2.78 -3.88
CA ASN A 40 6.81 2.38 -2.58
C ASN A 40 6.04 3.10 -1.48
N PHE A 41 5.87 2.44 -0.35
CA PHE A 41 5.04 2.97 0.73
C PHE A 41 5.64 2.68 2.11
N GLY A 42 5.16 3.38 3.11
CA GLY A 42 5.29 3.03 4.51
C GLY A 42 3.94 2.89 5.16
N MET A 43 3.88 2.34 6.35
CA MET A 43 2.62 2.19 7.06
C MET A 43 2.73 2.50 8.54
N THR A 44 1.62 2.91 9.14
CA THR A 44 1.39 2.85 10.59
C THR A 44 0.06 2.16 10.85
N TYR A 45 0.00 1.40 11.94
CA TYR A 45 -1.25 0.83 12.45
C TYR A 45 -1.35 1.13 13.94
N GLU A 46 -2.16 2.10 14.29
CA GLU A 46 -2.33 2.61 15.64
C GLU A 46 -3.81 2.83 15.92
N ASN A 47 -4.25 2.50 17.13
CA ASN A 47 -5.64 2.67 17.55
C ASN A 47 -6.65 2.06 16.57
N LYS A 48 -6.34 0.89 16.00
CA LYS A 48 -7.14 0.19 14.96
C LYS A 48 -7.30 0.97 13.64
N SER A 49 -6.45 1.96 13.41
CA SER A 49 -6.44 2.77 12.18
C SER A 49 -5.17 2.49 11.38
N LEU A 50 -5.34 2.07 10.13
CA LEU A 50 -4.25 1.88 9.18
C LEU A 50 -4.07 3.14 8.34
N ALA A 51 -2.84 3.61 8.26
CA ALA A 51 -2.43 4.64 7.33
C ALA A 51 -1.28 4.15 6.44
N LEU A 52 -1.34 4.47 5.15
CA LEU A 52 -0.23 4.27 4.22
C LEU A 52 0.36 5.62 3.83
N TYR A 53 1.68 5.68 3.72
CA TYR A 53 2.43 6.89 3.39
C TYR A 53 3.20 6.70 2.09
N PHE A 54 3.22 7.73 1.26
CA PHE A 54 3.92 7.75 -0.02
C PHE A 54 4.69 9.04 -0.16
N HIS A 55 5.83 9.00 -0.83
CA HIS A 55 6.53 10.21 -1.25
C HIS A 55 6.42 10.42 -2.76
N SER A 56 6.51 11.63 -3.19
CA SER A 56 6.37 12.03 -4.59
C SER A 56 7.15 13.30 -4.87
N ALA A 57 7.52 13.53 -6.12
CA ALA A 57 7.86 14.87 -6.59
C ALA A 57 6.68 15.82 -6.36
N ASN A 58 6.97 17.13 -6.31
CA ASN A 58 5.98 18.17 -6.01
C ASN A 58 4.98 18.44 -7.14
N VAL A 59 5.18 17.82 -8.32
CA VAL A 59 4.34 17.95 -9.51
C VAL A 59 4.08 16.59 -10.14
N GLY A 60 3.00 16.46 -10.88
CA GLY A 60 2.68 15.28 -11.67
C GLY A 60 1.22 14.88 -11.62
N LYS A 61 0.80 14.08 -12.60
CA LYS A 61 -0.59 13.68 -12.83
C LYS A 61 -1.28 13.14 -11.58
N LYS A 62 -0.61 12.29 -10.79
CA LYS A 62 -1.22 11.75 -9.56
C LYS A 62 -1.63 12.84 -8.56
N LEU A 63 -0.81 13.89 -8.39
CA LEU A 63 -1.13 14.99 -7.48
C LEU A 63 -2.30 15.84 -8.01
N GLU A 64 -2.38 16.03 -9.32
CA GLU A 64 -3.50 16.72 -9.95
C GLU A 64 -4.81 15.94 -9.77
N LEU A 65 -4.79 14.63 -9.96
CA LEU A 65 -5.94 13.76 -9.76
C LEU A 65 -6.38 13.72 -8.29
N ILE A 66 -5.44 13.63 -7.34
CA ILE A 66 -5.73 13.66 -5.90
C ILE A 66 -6.38 15.00 -5.50
N LYS A 67 -5.95 16.12 -6.06
CA LYS A 67 -6.57 17.43 -5.81
C LYS A 67 -8.01 17.51 -6.30
N LYS A 68 -8.32 16.82 -7.43
CA LYS A 68 -9.68 16.77 -7.98
C LYS A 68 -10.58 15.80 -7.19
N ASN A 69 -10.05 14.63 -6.83
CA ASN A 69 -10.77 13.61 -6.07
C ASN A 69 -9.75 12.80 -5.24
N ASN A 70 -9.83 12.95 -3.94
CA ASN A 70 -8.94 12.28 -2.99
C ASN A 70 -9.43 10.92 -2.50
N ARG A 71 -10.53 10.40 -3.05
CA ARG A 71 -10.97 9.02 -2.82
C ARG A 71 -10.15 8.09 -3.69
N VAL A 72 -9.57 7.08 -3.09
CA VAL A 72 -8.68 6.15 -3.79
C VAL A 72 -8.99 4.72 -3.41
N ALA A 73 -8.64 3.80 -4.30
CA ALA A 73 -8.51 2.39 -3.97
C ALA A 73 -7.04 1.98 -4.05
N PHE A 74 -6.69 0.88 -3.39
CA PHE A 74 -5.33 0.34 -3.44
C PHE A 74 -5.33 -1.17 -3.45
N GLU A 75 -4.24 -1.72 -3.95
CA GLU A 75 -3.95 -3.14 -3.93
C GLU A 75 -2.48 -3.36 -3.57
N LEU A 76 -2.25 -4.38 -2.74
CA LEU A 76 -0.95 -4.88 -2.31
C LEU A 76 -0.94 -6.39 -2.52
N ASN A 77 0.16 -6.95 -3.00
CA ASN A 77 0.30 -8.39 -3.11
C ASN A 77 1.75 -8.85 -2.87
N CYS A 78 1.88 -10.08 -2.37
CA CYS A 78 3.17 -10.67 -2.07
C CYS A 78 3.10 -12.21 -2.01
N SER A 79 4.22 -12.84 -1.66
CA SER A 79 4.30 -14.29 -1.38
C SER A 79 3.90 -15.17 -2.57
N HIS A 80 4.23 -14.75 -3.81
CA HIS A 80 3.91 -15.49 -5.00
C HIS A 80 4.80 -16.72 -5.13
N ARG A 81 4.17 -17.92 -5.24
CA ARG A 81 4.86 -19.18 -5.50
C ARG A 81 4.04 -20.03 -6.46
N LEU A 82 4.61 -20.32 -7.63
CA LEU A 82 3.97 -21.21 -8.61
C LEU A 82 4.07 -22.65 -8.11
N LEU A 83 2.94 -23.35 -8.08
CA LEU A 83 2.82 -24.78 -7.81
C LEU A 83 2.37 -25.47 -9.09
N LEU A 84 3.26 -26.24 -9.69
CA LEU A 84 2.95 -27.02 -10.88
C LEU A 84 2.29 -28.34 -10.48
N GLY A 85 1.16 -28.65 -11.13
CA GLY A 85 0.52 -29.97 -11.07
C GLY A 85 0.89 -30.80 -12.29
N GLU A 86 0.58 -32.09 -12.27
CA GLU A 86 0.80 -32.99 -13.41
C GLU A 86 0.05 -32.53 -14.68
N LYS A 87 -1.10 -31.88 -14.49
CA LYS A 87 -1.88 -31.26 -15.58
C LYS A 87 -1.92 -29.75 -15.37
N ALA A 88 -1.96 -28.98 -16.44
CA ALA A 88 -2.00 -27.52 -16.38
C ALA A 88 -3.13 -26.98 -15.49
N CYS A 89 -4.32 -27.60 -15.54
CA CYS A 89 -5.47 -27.21 -14.71
C CYS A 89 -5.28 -27.47 -13.20
N ASN A 90 -4.30 -28.27 -12.81
CA ASN A 90 -3.96 -28.56 -11.41
C ASN A 90 -2.86 -27.62 -10.89
N SER A 91 -2.26 -26.83 -11.79
CA SER A 91 -1.27 -25.80 -11.39
C SER A 91 -1.98 -24.61 -10.75
N THR A 92 -1.32 -23.98 -9.79
CA THR A 92 -1.87 -22.80 -9.12
C THR A 92 -0.74 -21.88 -8.64
N MET A 93 -1.10 -20.62 -8.31
CA MET A 93 -0.20 -19.66 -7.69
C MET A 93 -0.60 -19.47 -6.23
N GLU A 94 0.31 -19.71 -5.30
CA GLU A 94 0.16 -19.18 -3.95
C GLU A 94 0.36 -17.67 -3.95
N TYR A 95 -0.36 -16.98 -3.10
CA TYR A 95 -0.27 -15.53 -2.96
C TYR A 95 -0.90 -15.06 -1.67
N GLU A 96 -0.52 -13.86 -1.28
CA GLU A 96 -1.22 -13.03 -0.30
C GLU A 96 -1.56 -11.70 -0.97
N SER A 97 -2.76 -11.19 -0.78
CA SER A 97 -3.18 -9.90 -1.33
C SER A 97 -4.09 -9.14 -0.40
N VAL A 98 -3.97 -7.84 -0.43
CA VAL A 98 -4.79 -6.89 0.33
C VAL A 98 -5.34 -5.86 -0.65
N CYS A 99 -6.65 -5.61 -0.58
CA CYS A 99 -7.30 -4.54 -1.32
C CYS A 99 -8.06 -3.66 -0.34
N GLY A 100 -8.10 -2.37 -0.61
CA GLY A 100 -8.83 -1.45 0.23
C GLY A 100 -9.13 -0.13 -0.47
N ASN A 101 -9.77 0.76 0.28
CA ASN A 101 -10.05 2.12 -0.14
C ASN A 101 -9.85 3.10 1.01
N GLY A 102 -9.82 4.39 0.68
CA GLY A 102 -9.69 5.43 1.68
C GLY A 102 -9.56 6.82 1.08
N ILE A 103 -9.12 7.73 1.93
CA ILE A 103 -8.92 9.13 1.59
C ILE A 103 -7.43 9.45 1.64
N ILE A 104 -6.89 9.96 0.54
CA ILE A 104 -5.49 10.37 0.44
C ILE A 104 -5.35 11.89 0.45
N ASN A 105 -4.44 12.41 1.26
CA ASN A 105 -4.15 13.83 1.35
C ASN A 105 -2.64 14.07 1.44
N THR A 106 -2.21 15.26 1.06
CA THR A 106 -0.89 15.77 1.41
C THR A 106 -0.83 16.06 2.91
N ILE A 107 0.31 15.75 3.53
CA ILE A 107 0.53 16.04 4.95
C ILE A 107 1.37 17.31 5.14
N ASN A 108 1.28 17.87 6.34
CA ASN A 108 2.01 19.07 6.72
C ASN A 108 3.51 18.80 6.92
N GLU A 109 4.32 19.86 6.89
CA GLU A 109 5.79 19.78 7.06
C GLU A 109 6.20 19.06 8.34
N ASP A 110 5.49 19.31 9.45
CA ASP A 110 5.80 18.74 10.78
C ASP A 110 5.60 17.21 10.83
N GLU A 111 4.76 16.67 9.97
CA GLU A 111 4.47 15.23 9.90
C GLU A 111 5.36 14.50 8.88
N LYS A 112 5.98 15.22 7.94
CA LYS A 112 6.75 14.63 6.82
C LYS A 112 7.86 13.71 7.28
N LEU A 113 8.64 14.13 8.26
CA LEU A 113 9.78 13.35 8.73
C LEU A 113 9.33 11.98 9.26
N ASN A 114 8.28 11.94 10.08
CA ASN A 114 7.75 10.68 10.62
C ASN A 114 7.21 9.75 9.53
N ALA A 115 6.56 10.32 8.52
CA ALA A 115 6.05 9.57 7.38
C ALA A 115 7.19 9.00 6.51
N LEU A 116 8.26 9.76 6.26
CA LEU A 116 9.45 9.29 5.55
C LEU A 116 10.17 8.20 6.34
N ILE A 117 10.26 8.31 7.66
CA ILE A 117 10.78 7.25 8.52
C ILE A 117 9.92 5.98 8.39
N ALA A 118 8.59 6.11 8.36
CA ALA A 118 7.69 4.97 8.18
C ALA A 118 7.91 4.29 6.81
N ILE A 119 8.12 5.07 5.74
CA ILE A 119 8.46 4.54 4.41
C ILE A 119 9.78 3.77 4.47
N MET A 120 10.81 4.31 5.09
CA MET A 120 12.10 3.63 5.18
C MET A 120 12.04 2.36 6.02
N LYS A 121 11.28 2.37 7.12
CA LYS A 121 11.09 1.19 8.00
C LYS A 121 10.36 0.04 7.32
N GLN A 122 9.57 0.28 6.29
CA GLN A 122 8.93 -0.77 5.49
C GLN A 122 9.96 -1.68 4.82
N TYR A 123 11.08 -1.11 4.36
CA TYR A 123 12.12 -1.82 3.59
C TYR A 123 13.34 -2.22 4.40
N SER A 124 13.62 -1.54 5.51
CA SER A 124 14.78 -1.82 6.35
C SER A 124 14.49 -1.48 7.82
N LYS A 125 14.21 -2.51 8.61
CA LYS A 125 13.75 -2.38 10.00
C LYS A 125 14.85 -2.00 10.99
N ASN A 126 16.13 -2.28 10.66
CA ASN A 126 17.26 -2.25 11.61
C ASN A 126 18.25 -1.12 11.33
N ARG A 127 17.84 -0.07 10.63
CA ARG A 127 18.70 1.06 10.29
C ARG A 127 18.14 2.35 10.86
N GLU A 128 19.02 3.17 11.44
CA GLU A 128 18.72 4.58 11.69
C GLU A 128 18.91 5.36 10.40
N TYR A 129 18.04 6.33 10.16
CA TYR A 129 18.01 7.14 8.96
C TYR A 129 18.26 8.60 9.31
N GLU A 130 19.28 9.19 8.70
CA GLU A 130 19.48 10.62 8.68
C GLU A 130 18.74 11.21 7.47
N PHE A 131 18.09 12.33 7.67
CA PHE A 131 17.38 13.05 6.62
C PHE A 131 17.93 14.48 6.53
N ASP A 132 18.32 14.89 5.33
CA ASP A 132 18.62 16.30 5.07
C ASP A 132 17.33 17.12 5.03
N LYS A 133 17.31 18.25 5.74
CA LYS A 133 16.12 19.11 5.85
C LYS A 133 15.67 19.67 4.51
N ASN A 134 16.59 19.93 3.58
CA ASN A 134 16.26 20.47 2.26
C ASN A 134 15.66 19.38 1.39
N GLU A 135 16.16 18.14 1.46
CA GLU A 135 15.60 17.00 0.75
C GLU A 135 14.18 16.67 1.25
N VAL A 136 13.93 16.72 2.57
CA VAL A 136 12.59 16.55 3.14
C VAL A 136 11.61 17.61 2.61
N LYS A 137 12.05 18.88 2.49
CA LYS A 137 11.21 19.95 1.92
C LYS A 137 10.98 19.80 0.42
N ALA A 138 11.90 19.17 -0.30
CA ALA A 138 11.83 19.02 -1.76
C ALA A 138 10.81 17.97 -2.23
N VAL A 139 10.23 17.18 -1.34
CA VAL A 139 9.28 16.13 -1.67
C VAL A 139 7.87 16.42 -1.14
N THR A 140 6.87 15.98 -1.86
CA THR A 140 5.49 15.90 -1.37
C THR A 140 5.30 14.54 -0.70
N VAL A 141 4.76 14.54 0.51
CA VAL A 141 4.38 13.32 1.21
C VAL A 141 2.86 13.23 1.30
N LEU A 142 2.35 12.05 0.98
CA LEU A 142 0.93 11.72 0.96
C LEU A 142 0.61 10.73 2.07
N ARG A 143 -0.54 10.90 2.72
CA ARG A 143 -1.11 9.95 3.68
C ARG A 143 -2.44 9.45 3.16
N LEU A 144 -2.58 8.15 3.01
CA LEU A 144 -3.83 7.46 2.78
C LEU A 144 -4.38 6.93 4.11
N SER A 145 -5.48 7.51 4.57
CA SER A 145 -6.25 6.98 5.68
C SER A 145 -7.18 5.89 5.16
N VAL A 146 -6.97 4.65 5.58
CA VAL A 146 -7.72 3.49 5.09
C VAL A 146 -9.08 3.43 5.75
N ASN A 147 -10.15 3.35 4.94
CA ASN A 147 -11.52 3.20 5.42
C ASN A 147 -11.97 1.75 5.45
N GLU A 148 -11.69 1.01 4.38
CA GLU A 148 -12.07 -0.39 4.25
C GLU A 148 -10.87 -1.19 3.74
N ILE A 149 -10.75 -2.41 4.25
CA ILE A 149 -9.69 -3.33 3.87
C ILE A 149 -10.22 -4.75 3.79
N THR A 150 -9.75 -5.50 2.79
CA THR A 150 -10.03 -6.93 2.63
C THR A 150 -8.75 -7.66 2.23
N ALA A 151 -8.59 -8.89 2.69
CA ALA A 151 -7.41 -9.68 2.37
C ALA A 151 -7.75 -11.10 1.95
N LYS A 152 -6.84 -11.69 1.18
CA LYS A 152 -6.90 -13.08 0.71
C LYS A 152 -5.54 -13.73 0.81
N ARG A 153 -5.57 -15.02 1.09
CA ARG A 153 -4.40 -15.89 1.02
C ARG A 153 -4.77 -17.20 0.34
N LEU A 154 -3.93 -17.64 -0.59
CA LEU A 154 -3.88 -19.01 -1.01
C LEU A 154 -2.52 -19.58 -0.63
N LYS A 155 -2.49 -20.49 0.31
CA LYS A 155 -1.31 -21.28 0.69
C LYS A 155 -1.72 -22.75 0.67
N ARG A 156 -1.00 -23.57 -0.08
CA ARG A 156 -1.15 -25.04 -0.03
C ARG A 156 -0.12 -25.58 0.96
N LEU A 157 -0.59 -26.44 1.83
CA LEU A 157 0.24 -27.21 2.77
C LEU A 157 1.08 -28.22 2.00
#